data_1afbe2ed784ba344d6f351431879fdc0
#
_entry.id   1afbe2ed784ba344d6f351431879fdc0
#
_cell.length_a   1.000
_cell.length_b   1.000
_cell.length_c   1.000
_cell.angle_alpha   90.00
_cell.angle_beta   90.00
_cell.angle_gamma   90.00
#
_symmetry.space_group_name_H-M   'P 1'
#
loop_
_entity.id
_entity.type
_entity.pdbx_description
1 polymer ?
#
loop_
_entity_poly.entity_id
_entity_poly.type
_entity_poly.pdbx_seq_one_letter_code
_entity_poly.pdbx_strand_id
1 'polypeptide(L)'
;MRKLLLSLALMSCFLFLQAQDGTISLQTKGLAKQVCTNDSFNSFEASFAFESIESNLVETEKGTFSAVTIANTFPSGADGTPELPVARKLIAVPHGAVPQVVVKSYDETEYKLSDFGIKSIYPHQPSVRKDMKPEDVKFVYSEKAYTAKSYEDRPVAQVEVLGTLRDLRIGTLTINPVIYNPANNSIIVRNNIDVEVVFEGADYEATKTAHEKSFNRHFAGIYNQMFNRDVYTEHPDLYNNPTYMMVVCPDEWIETL
;
A
#
# COMPACT_ATOMS: atom_id res chain seq x y z
N MET A 1 -25.26 -48.95 30.18
CA MET A 1 -24.50 -47.72 30.49
C MET A 1 -23.14 -47.67 29.83
N ARG A 2 -22.38 -48.76 29.73
CA ARG A 2 -21.03 -48.79 29.13
C ARG A 2 -20.97 -48.54 27.61
N LYS A 3 -22.05 -48.87 26.87
CA LYS A 3 -22.13 -48.63 25.41
C LYS A 3 -22.53 -47.18 25.04
N LEU A 4 -23.18 -46.46 25.95
CA LEU A 4 -23.57 -45.07 25.75
C LEU A 4 -22.38 -44.10 25.94
N LEU A 5 -21.43 -44.44 26.80
CA LEU A 5 -20.22 -43.66 27.04
C LEU A 5 -19.22 -43.78 25.88
N LEU A 6 -19.18 -44.92 25.17
CA LEU A 6 -18.31 -45.08 24.00
C LEU A 6 -18.80 -44.28 22.79
N SER A 7 -20.11 -44.11 22.62
CA SER A 7 -20.67 -43.31 21.51
C SER A 7 -20.47 -41.81 21.75
N LEU A 8 -20.47 -41.35 23.00
CA LEU A 8 -20.23 -39.95 23.34
C LEU A 8 -18.73 -39.58 23.15
N ALA A 9 -17.80 -40.51 23.39
CA ALA A 9 -16.38 -40.30 23.17
C ALA A 9 -15.98 -40.25 21.67
N LEU A 10 -16.71 -40.98 20.79
CA LEU A 10 -16.49 -40.91 19.35
C LEU A 10 -17.09 -39.60 18.72
N MET A 11 -18.10 -39.00 19.34
CA MET A 11 -18.73 -37.80 18.85
C MET A 11 -17.96 -36.53 19.24
N SER A 12 -17.07 -36.57 20.22
CA SER A 12 -16.23 -35.43 20.63
C SER A 12 -14.97 -35.27 19.79
N CYS A 13 -14.57 -36.24 18.94
CA CYS A 13 -13.43 -36.14 18.05
C CYS A 13 -13.70 -35.49 16.67
N PHE A 14 -14.96 -35.13 16.39
CA PHE A 14 -15.32 -34.54 15.08
C PHE A 14 -15.50 -33.01 15.08
N LEU A 15 -15.13 -32.33 16.14
CA LEU A 15 -15.28 -30.87 16.25
C LEU A 15 -13.92 -30.23 16.42
N PHE A 16 -13.08 -30.19 15.41
CA PHE A 16 -12.00 -29.19 15.25
C PHE A 16 -11.23 -29.43 13.95
N LEU A 17 -11.95 -29.49 12.80
CA LEU A 17 -11.37 -29.02 11.56
C LEU A 17 -11.86 -27.58 11.37
N GLN A 18 -11.44 -26.68 12.23
CA GLN A 18 -11.39 -25.29 11.85
C GLN A 18 -10.26 -25.19 10.81
N ALA A 19 -10.59 -24.67 9.64
CA ALA A 19 -9.58 -24.16 8.72
C ALA A 19 -8.74 -23.16 9.54
N GLN A 20 -7.53 -23.55 9.91
CA GLN A 20 -6.63 -22.67 10.64
C GLN A 20 -6.14 -21.67 9.58
N ASP A 21 -6.74 -20.48 9.57
CA ASP A 21 -6.21 -19.36 8.82
C ASP A 21 -4.78 -19.14 9.32
N GLY A 22 -3.79 -19.31 8.43
CA GLY A 22 -2.40 -19.22 8.81
C GLY A 22 -2.06 -17.76 9.16
N THR A 23 -1.52 -17.54 10.35
CA THR A 23 -1.04 -16.23 10.78
C THR A 23 0.44 -16.32 11.12
N ILE A 24 1.24 -15.40 10.57
CA ILE A 24 2.65 -15.24 10.91
C ILE A 24 2.78 -13.94 11.72
N SER A 25 3.14 -14.08 13.01
CA SER A 25 3.49 -12.91 13.83
C SER A 25 4.88 -12.43 13.47
N LEU A 26 5.02 -11.13 13.20
CA LEU A 26 6.27 -10.51 12.77
C LEU A 26 7.01 -9.89 13.96
N GLN A 27 8.33 -9.89 13.90
CA GLN A 27 9.16 -9.19 14.87
C GLN A 27 9.12 -7.68 14.56
N THR A 28 8.45 -6.92 15.45
CA THR A 28 8.27 -5.48 15.29
C THR A 28 8.99 -4.74 16.41
N LYS A 29 9.79 -3.73 16.06
CA LYS A 29 10.43 -2.83 17.02
C LYS A 29 9.42 -1.78 17.48
N GLY A 30 8.69 -2.07 18.55
CA GLY A 30 7.63 -1.23 19.08
C GLY A 30 6.26 -1.57 18.47
N LEU A 31 5.42 -0.54 18.28
CA LEU A 31 4.09 -0.72 17.69
C LEU A 31 4.17 -0.75 16.16
N ALA A 32 3.28 -1.51 15.53
CA ALA A 32 3.08 -1.46 14.08
C ALA A 32 2.73 -0.01 13.66
N LYS A 33 3.43 0.49 12.67
CA LYS A 33 3.29 1.89 12.22
C LYS A 33 3.60 2.06 10.75
N GLN A 34 3.00 3.07 10.16
CA GLN A 34 3.33 3.59 8.84
C GLN A 34 3.25 5.11 8.96
N VAL A 35 4.35 5.74 9.32
CA VAL A 35 4.41 7.16 9.70
C VAL A 35 5.47 7.90 8.93
N CYS A 36 5.18 9.17 8.63
CA CYS A 36 6.12 10.15 8.12
C CYS A 36 6.74 10.90 9.31
N THR A 37 8.03 11.14 9.26
CA THR A 37 8.79 11.88 10.26
C THR A 37 9.77 12.82 9.56
N ASN A 38 10.25 13.85 10.27
CA ASN A 38 11.21 14.82 9.74
C ASN A 38 10.80 15.38 8.37
N ASP A 39 9.52 15.74 8.22
CA ASP A 39 8.99 16.28 6.97
C ASP A 39 9.53 17.70 6.75
N SER A 40 10.14 17.90 5.59
CA SER A 40 10.65 19.17 5.10
C SER A 40 10.34 19.36 3.63
N PHE A 41 10.54 20.58 3.12
CA PHE A 41 10.31 20.86 1.69
C PHE A 41 11.19 20.02 0.76
N ASN A 42 12.43 19.69 1.18
CA ASN A 42 13.40 19.00 0.35
C ASN A 42 13.48 17.50 0.59
N SER A 43 12.95 16.99 1.69
CA SER A 43 12.95 15.55 2.03
C SER A 43 11.99 15.24 3.17
N PHE A 44 11.68 13.97 3.30
CA PHE A 44 11.03 13.44 4.51
C PHE A 44 11.55 12.04 4.83
N GLU A 45 11.46 11.67 6.09
CA GLU A 45 11.74 10.30 6.54
C GLU A 45 10.44 9.57 6.81
N ALA A 46 10.45 8.25 6.63
CA ALA A 46 9.28 7.42 6.88
C ALA A 46 9.67 6.07 7.47
N SER A 47 8.87 5.61 8.42
CA SER A 47 9.04 4.31 9.09
C SER A 47 7.83 3.43 8.87
N PHE A 48 8.10 2.16 8.53
CA PHE A 48 7.10 1.13 8.31
C PHE A 48 7.40 -0.09 9.17
N ALA A 49 6.46 -0.47 10.02
CA ALA A 49 6.54 -1.65 10.84
C ALA A 49 5.20 -2.38 10.80
N PHE A 50 5.25 -3.71 10.59
CA PHE A 50 4.09 -4.57 10.39
C PHE A 50 4.02 -5.60 11.51
N GLU A 51 2.81 -5.95 11.96
CA GLU A 51 2.57 -6.81 13.11
C GLU A 51 2.43 -8.29 12.72
N SER A 52 1.67 -8.56 11.65
CA SER A 52 1.37 -9.92 11.22
C SER A 52 1.14 -10.01 9.72
N ILE A 53 1.31 -11.23 9.21
CA ILE A 53 0.77 -11.66 7.93
C ILE A 53 -0.39 -12.59 8.24
N GLU A 54 -1.54 -12.32 7.64
CA GLU A 54 -2.73 -13.15 7.72
C GLU A 54 -2.96 -13.84 6.37
N SER A 55 -3.52 -15.03 6.38
CA SER A 55 -3.84 -15.76 5.15
C SER A 55 -5.23 -16.37 5.20
N ASN A 56 -5.92 -16.34 4.07
CA ASN A 56 -7.20 -16.99 3.84
C ASN A 56 -7.07 -17.98 2.69
N LEU A 57 -7.70 -19.15 2.81
CA LEU A 57 -7.73 -20.14 1.74
C LEU A 57 -8.70 -19.73 0.64
N VAL A 58 -8.26 -19.87 -0.61
CA VAL A 58 -9.03 -19.61 -1.82
C VAL A 58 -9.03 -20.83 -2.70
N GLU A 59 -10.21 -21.41 -2.94
CA GLU A 59 -10.39 -22.53 -3.87
C GLU A 59 -10.50 -22.00 -5.30
N THR A 60 -9.75 -22.59 -6.21
CA THR A 60 -9.73 -22.23 -7.62
C THR A 60 -9.77 -23.47 -8.51
N GLU A 61 -9.96 -23.31 -9.80
CA GLU A 61 -9.86 -24.41 -10.79
C GLU A 61 -8.47 -25.06 -10.89
N LYS A 62 -7.43 -24.38 -10.39
CA LYS A 62 -6.04 -24.86 -10.32
C LYS A 62 -5.66 -25.43 -8.95
N GLY A 63 -6.60 -25.52 -8.02
CA GLY A 63 -6.42 -25.99 -6.66
C GLY A 63 -6.56 -24.90 -5.61
N THR A 64 -6.17 -25.22 -4.37
CA THR A 64 -6.28 -24.31 -3.22
C THR A 64 -5.02 -23.48 -3.09
N PHE A 65 -5.19 -22.17 -3.01
CA PHE A 65 -4.15 -21.16 -2.74
C PHE A 65 -4.40 -20.46 -1.41
N SER A 66 -3.43 -19.67 -0.96
CA SER A 66 -3.57 -18.76 0.18
C SER A 66 -3.46 -17.32 -0.28
N ALA A 67 -4.50 -16.52 -0.08
CA ALA A 67 -4.43 -15.08 -0.20
C ALA A 67 -3.77 -14.52 1.07
N VAL A 68 -2.65 -13.80 0.93
CA VAL A 68 -1.89 -13.25 2.05
C VAL A 68 -2.11 -11.74 2.16
N THR A 69 -2.30 -11.26 3.38
CA THR A 69 -2.57 -9.86 3.67
C THR A 69 -1.75 -9.35 4.84
N ILE A 70 -1.43 -8.07 4.83
CA ILE A 70 -0.86 -7.32 5.95
C ILE A 70 -1.76 -6.12 6.18
N ALA A 71 -1.99 -5.75 7.42
CA ALA A 71 -2.80 -4.58 7.76
C ALA A 71 -2.28 -3.30 7.09
N ASN A 72 -3.17 -2.50 6.52
CA ASN A 72 -2.88 -1.24 5.81
C ASN A 72 -1.96 -1.41 4.58
N THR A 73 -2.02 -2.55 3.90
CA THR A 73 -1.37 -2.80 2.62
C THR A 73 -2.41 -3.10 1.53
N PHE A 74 -1.95 -3.14 0.29
CA PHE A 74 -2.76 -3.45 -0.88
C PHE A 74 -2.18 -4.66 -1.60
N PRO A 75 -3.01 -5.51 -2.20
CA PRO A 75 -2.54 -6.60 -3.04
C PRO A 75 -1.85 -6.04 -4.30
N SER A 76 -0.76 -6.69 -4.73
CA SER A 76 0.01 -6.28 -5.89
C SER A 76 0.68 -7.47 -6.57
N GLY A 77 0.61 -7.50 -7.90
CA GLY A 77 1.21 -8.50 -8.75
C GLY A 77 0.90 -8.20 -10.21
N ALA A 78 1.61 -8.83 -11.13
CA ALA A 78 1.15 -8.92 -12.50
C ALA A 78 0.08 -10.03 -12.60
N ASP A 79 -0.82 -9.94 -13.58
CA ASP A 79 -1.89 -10.90 -13.75
C ASP A 79 -1.35 -12.36 -13.81
N GLY A 80 -1.89 -13.20 -12.95
CA GLY A 80 -1.51 -14.61 -12.81
C GLY A 80 -0.21 -14.88 -12.03
N THR A 81 0.52 -13.87 -11.57
CA THR A 81 1.69 -14.02 -10.69
C THR A 81 1.29 -13.98 -9.22
N PRO A 82 2.11 -14.52 -8.28
CA PRO A 82 1.80 -14.45 -6.85
C PRO A 82 1.46 -13.02 -6.40
N GLU A 83 0.30 -12.86 -5.76
CA GLU A 83 -0.18 -11.59 -5.24
C GLU A 83 0.45 -11.31 -3.87
N LEU A 84 1.25 -10.24 -3.77
CA LEU A 84 1.95 -9.89 -2.57
C LEU A 84 1.46 -8.56 -1.99
N PRO A 85 1.43 -8.42 -0.66
CA PRO A 85 1.04 -7.17 0.00
C PRO A 85 2.09 -6.08 -0.21
N VAL A 86 1.65 -4.86 -0.54
CA VAL A 86 2.50 -3.66 -0.65
C VAL A 86 1.89 -2.50 0.13
N ALA A 87 2.70 -1.73 0.84
CA ALA A 87 2.24 -0.48 1.42
C ALA A 87 2.45 0.66 0.41
N ARG A 88 1.39 1.41 0.12
CA ARG A 88 1.42 2.56 -0.79
C ARG A 88 0.97 3.82 -0.07
N LYS A 89 1.74 4.90 -0.23
CA LYS A 89 1.42 6.22 0.32
C LYS A 89 1.47 7.26 -0.79
N LEU A 90 0.41 8.05 -0.90
CA LEU A 90 0.45 9.24 -1.74
C LEU A 90 1.36 10.27 -1.08
N ILE A 91 2.22 10.88 -1.87
CA ILE A 91 3.13 11.93 -1.42
C ILE A 91 2.99 13.17 -2.28
N ALA A 92 3.15 14.33 -1.66
CA ALA A 92 3.30 15.59 -2.35
C ALA A 92 4.76 15.73 -2.80
N VAL A 93 4.93 16.06 -4.07
CA VAL A 93 6.26 16.24 -4.69
C VAL A 93 6.41 17.70 -5.11
N PRO A 94 7.40 18.45 -4.60
CA PRO A 94 7.62 19.83 -5.02
C PRO A 94 7.80 19.96 -6.54
N HIS A 95 7.42 21.11 -7.11
CA HIS A 95 7.69 21.39 -8.51
C HIS A 95 9.21 21.40 -8.76
N GLY A 96 9.62 20.96 -9.95
CA GLY A 96 11.04 20.81 -10.32
C GLY A 96 11.71 19.55 -9.76
N ALA A 97 11.20 18.98 -8.67
CA ALA A 97 11.86 17.86 -7.98
C ALA A 97 11.81 16.54 -8.76
N VAL A 98 12.90 15.80 -8.67
CA VAL A 98 12.95 14.36 -8.98
C VAL A 98 13.04 13.62 -7.65
N PRO A 99 11.97 12.92 -7.22
CA PRO A 99 11.99 12.22 -5.95
C PRO A 99 12.87 10.97 -6.06
N GLN A 100 13.68 10.74 -5.02
CA GLN A 100 14.50 9.54 -4.86
C GLN A 100 14.26 8.95 -3.48
N VAL A 101 14.26 7.61 -3.38
CA VAL A 101 14.13 6.94 -2.09
C VAL A 101 15.43 6.27 -1.70
N VAL A 102 15.86 6.53 -0.47
CA VAL A 102 17.04 5.91 0.16
C VAL A 102 16.55 5.01 1.29
N VAL A 103 16.85 3.73 1.23
CA VAL A 103 16.57 2.79 2.31
C VAL A 103 17.65 2.92 3.37
N LYS A 104 17.29 3.37 4.57
CA LYS A 104 18.21 3.58 5.69
C LYS A 104 18.48 2.28 6.44
N SER A 105 17.42 1.55 6.78
CA SER A 105 17.51 0.30 7.50
C SER A 105 16.26 -0.56 7.30
N TYR A 106 16.38 -1.86 7.48
CA TYR A 106 15.30 -2.82 7.62
C TYR A 106 15.82 -4.13 8.21
N ASP A 107 14.90 -4.94 8.75
CA ASP A 107 15.19 -6.30 9.19
C ASP A 107 14.62 -7.29 8.16
N GLU A 108 15.34 -8.39 7.88
CA GLU A 108 14.85 -9.48 7.03
C GLU A 108 14.67 -10.77 7.84
N THR A 109 13.56 -11.46 7.63
CA THR A 109 13.30 -12.78 8.22
C THR A 109 12.67 -13.67 7.16
N GLU A 110 13.22 -14.86 6.97
CA GLU A 110 12.65 -15.90 6.10
C GLU A 110 11.65 -16.75 6.85
N TYR A 111 10.50 -17.00 6.23
CA TYR A 111 9.46 -17.90 6.74
C TYR A 111 9.11 -18.93 5.67
N LYS A 112 9.06 -20.20 6.08
CA LYS A 112 8.53 -21.28 5.26
C LYS A 112 7.01 -21.34 5.48
N LEU A 113 6.24 -21.06 4.46
CA LEU A 113 4.80 -20.89 4.53
C LEU A 113 4.08 -22.17 5.01
N SER A 114 4.60 -23.36 4.67
CA SER A 114 4.05 -24.64 5.13
C SER A 114 4.03 -24.81 6.64
N ASP A 115 4.95 -24.15 7.36
CA ASP A 115 5.05 -24.27 8.83
C ASP A 115 3.89 -23.54 9.53
N PHE A 116 3.20 -22.68 8.80
CA PHE A 116 2.04 -21.90 9.24
C PHE A 116 0.73 -22.36 8.57
N GLY A 117 0.74 -23.49 7.86
CA GLY A 117 -0.43 -23.98 7.13
C GLY A 117 -0.78 -23.18 5.88
N ILE A 118 0.10 -22.25 5.47
CA ILE A 118 -0.11 -21.39 4.30
C ILE A 118 0.34 -22.15 3.05
N LYS A 119 -0.56 -22.25 2.07
CA LYS A 119 -0.30 -22.86 0.76
C LYS A 119 0.42 -21.89 -0.18
N SER A 120 0.58 -22.29 -1.45
CA SER A 120 1.07 -21.38 -2.49
C SER A 120 0.25 -20.10 -2.51
N ILE A 121 0.93 -18.98 -2.67
CA ILE A 121 0.27 -17.65 -2.65
C ILE A 121 -0.69 -17.54 -3.84
N TYR A 122 -1.88 -16.96 -3.60
CA TYR A 122 -2.92 -16.75 -4.60
C TYR A 122 -2.41 -15.88 -5.76
N PRO A 123 -2.70 -16.25 -7.03
CA PRO A 123 -2.30 -15.45 -8.17
C PRO A 123 -3.14 -14.18 -8.30
N HIS A 124 -2.48 -13.06 -8.53
CA HIS A 124 -3.15 -11.80 -8.82
C HIS A 124 -4.09 -11.93 -10.02
N GLN A 125 -5.32 -11.46 -9.86
CA GLN A 125 -6.31 -11.52 -10.92
C GLN A 125 -6.53 -10.13 -11.53
N PRO A 126 -6.77 -10.06 -12.85
CA PRO A 126 -7.09 -8.80 -13.50
C PRO A 126 -8.38 -8.18 -12.93
N SER A 127 -8.45 -6.87 -12.98
CA SER A 127 -9.65 -6.15 -12.58
C SER A 127 -10.84 -6.53 -13.46
N VAL A 128 -11.95 -6.92 -12.82
CA VAL A 128 -13.19 -7.27 -13.51
C VAL A 128 -14.00 -6.01 -13.81
N ARG A 129 -14.38 -5.80 -15.05
CA ARG A 129 -15.26 -4.69 -15.45
C ARG A 129 -16.66 -4.92 -14.88
N LYS A 130 -17.36 -3.84 -14.52
CA LYS A 130 -18.71 -3.89 -13.94
C LYS A 130 -19.78 -4.49 -14.85
N ASP A 131 -19.54 -4.49 -16.16
CA ASP A 131 -20.43 -5.04 -17.21
C ASP A 131 -20.13 -6.50 -17.55
N MET A 132 -19.06 -7.10 -17.00
CA MET A 132 -18.77 -8.53 -17.20
C MET A 132 -19.62 -9.38 -16.27
N LYS A 133 -20.09 -10.51 -16.81
CA LYS A 133 -20.76 -11.51 -16.00
C LYS A 133 -19.74 -12.41 -15.31
N PRO A 134 -20.05 -12.96 -14.10
CA PRO A 134 -19.12 -13.83 -13.37
C PRO A 134 -18.62 -15.04 -14.20
N GLU A 135 -19.47 -15.61 -15.06
CA GLU A 135 -19.15 -16.74 -15.93
C GLU A 135 -18.15 -16.41 -17.06
N ASP A 136 -17.99 -15.12 -17.38
CA ASP A 136 -17.07 -14.65 -18.43
C ASP A 136 -15.67 -14.31 -17.86
N VAL A 137 -15.53 -14.31 -16.52
CA VAL A 137 -14.25 -14.00 -15.85
C VAL A 137 -13.37 -15.26 -15.83
N LYS A 138 -12.29 -15.22 -16.62
CA LYS A 138 -11.33 -16.34 -16.68
C LYS A 138 -10.29 -16.19 -15.58
N PHE A 139 -10.02 -17.29 -14.87
CA PHE A 139 -8.93 -17.34 -13.91
C PHE A 139 -7.58 -17.29 -14.65
N VAL A 140 -6.71 -16.38 -14.22
CA VAL A 140 -5.38 -16.19 -14.82
C VAL A 140 -4.33 -16.79 -13.90
N TYR A 141 -3.44 -17.63 -14.48
CA TYR A 141 -2.38 -18.31 -13.76
C TYR A 141 -1.12 -18.40 -14.60
N SER A 142 0.01 -17.93 -14.10
CA SER A 142 1.31 -17.98 -14.77
C SER A 142 2.16 -19.15 -14.26
N GLU A 143 2.19 -20.26 -14.99
CA GLU A 143 3.06 -21.40 -14.64
C GLU A 143 4.53 -21.01 -14.53
N LYS A 144 4.99 -20.08 -15.35
CA LYS A 144 6.37 -19.56 -15.32
C LYS A 144 6.67 -18.90 -13.97
N ALA A 145 5.73 -18.11 -13.43
CA ALA A 145 5.91 -17.43 -12.14
C ALA A 145 5.95 -18.43 -10.98
N TYR A 146 5.12 -19.48 -11.03
CA TYR A 146 5.05 -20.49 -9.95
C TYR A 146 6.12 -21.59 -10.05
N THR A 147 6.87 -21.64 -11.13
CA THR A 147 8.04 -22.55 -11.27
C THR A 147 9.38 -21.84 -11.08
N ALA A 148 9.37 -20.54 -10.77
CA ALA A 148 10.56 -19.76 -10.46
C ALA A 148 11.31 -20.36 -9.28
N LYS A 149 12.66 -20.45 -9.39
CA LYS A 149 13.52 -21.09 -8.37
C LYS A 149 14.20 -20.09 -7.44
N SER A 150 13.90 -18.81 -7.58
CA SER A 150 14.48 -17.72 -6.80
C SER A 150 13.39 -16.78 -6.28
N TYR A 151 13.73 -15.99 -5.28
CA TYR A 151 12.90 -14.87 -4.88
C TYR A 151 12.76 -13.87 -6.03
N GLU A 152 11.61 -13.22 -6.10
CA GLU A 152 11.38 -12.11 -7.03
C GLU A 152 12.34 -10.97 -6.67
N ASP A 153 13.01 -10.41 -7.69
CA ASP A 153 13.82 -9.20 -7.52
C ASP A 153 12.90 -7.98 -7.43
N ARG A 154 12.58 -7.60 -6.19
CA ARG A 154 11.68 -6.49 -5.88
C ARG A 154 12.38 -5.54 -4.90
N PRO A 155 12.56 -4.24 -5.24
CA PRO A 155 13.20 -3.29 -4.33
C PRO A 155 12.42 -3.15 -3.02
N VAL A 156 13.11 -2.86 -1.92
CA VAL A 156 12.47 -2.62 -0.60
C VAL A 156 11.49 -1.45 -0.68
N ALA A 157 11.93 -0.36 -1.31
CA ALA A 157 11.14 0.85 -1.50
C ALA A 157 11.34 1.40 -2.91
N GLN A 158 10.31 2.05 -3.43
CA GLN A 158 10.36 2.78 -4.69
C GLN A 158 9.46 4.01 -4.63
N VAL A 159 9.82 5.04 -5.38
CA VAL A 159 9.05 6.27 -5.49
C VAL A 159 8.80 6.58 -6.96
N GLU A 160 7.58 7.02 -7.27
CA GLU A 160 7.16 7.35 -8.63
C GLU A 160 6.29 8.62 -8.62
N VAL A 161 6.47 9.49 -9.61
CA VAL A 161 5.59 10.64 -9.83
C VAL A 161 4.42 10.21 -10.69
N LEU A 162 3.21 10.38 -10.17
CA LEU A 162 1.98 10.00 -10.88
C LEU A 162 1.47 11.11 -11.80
N GLY A 163 1.66 12.37 -11.42
CA GLY A 163 1.17 13.51 -12.20
C GLY A 163 0.91 14.74 -11.34
N THR A 164 0.20 15.71 -11.93
CA THR A 164 -0.18 16.94 -11.26
C THR A 164 -1.69 17.08 -11.25
N LEU A 165 -2.24 17.27 -10.06
CA LEU A 165 -3.65 17.58 -9.86
C LEU A 165 -3.76 19.05 -9.43
N ARG A 166 -4.11 19.93 -10.36
CA ARG A 166 -4.12 21.40 -10.20
C ARG A 166 -2.72 21.93 -9.88
N ASP A 167 -2.50 22.35 -8.65
CA ASP A 167 -1.24 22.87 -8.13
C ASP A 167 -0.39 21.77 -7.47
N LEU A 168 -1.01 20.70 -6.99
CA LEU A 168 -0.35 19.64 -6.28
C LEU A 168 0.22 18.58 -7.24
N ARG A 169 1.54 18.45 -7.25
CA ARG A 169 2.22 17.35 -7.93
C ARG A 169 2.25 16.14 -7.00
N ILE A 170 1.70 15.02 -7.47
CA ILE A 170 1.47 13.82 -6.68
C ILE A 170 2.43 12.71 -7.11
N GLY A 171 3.02 12.06 -6.14
CA GLY A 171 3.76 10.81 -6.30
C GLY A 171 3.20 9.69 -5.43
N THR A 172 3.78 8.53 -5.54
CA THR A 172 3.55 7.39 -4.65
C THR A 172 4.86 6.85 -4.11
N LEU A 173 4.91 6.62 -2.81
CA LEU A 173 5.93 5.83 -2.14
C LEU A 173 5.37 4.43 -1.95
N THR A 174 6.03 3.44 -2.53
CA THR A 174 5.67 2.02 -2.42
C THR A 174 6.73 1.29 -1.62
N ILE A 175 6.31 0.55 -0.60
CA ILE A 175 7.15 -0.34 0.21
C ILE A 175 6.73 -1.77 -0.08
N ASN A 176 7.71 -2.64 -0.35
CA ASN A 176 7.53 -4.05 -0.62
C ASN A 176 8.01 -4.89 0.59
N PRO A 177 7.13 -5.15 1.56
CA PRO A 177 7.52 -5.86 2.78
C PRO A 177 7.72 -7.36 2.57
N VAL A 178 7.26 -7.93 1.46
CA VAL A 178 7.30 -9.37 1.22
C VAL A 178 7.84 -9.65 -0.18
N ILE A 179 8.76 -10.62 -0.25
CA ILE A 179 9.16 -11.27 -1.50
C ILE A 179 8.96 -12.78 -1.37
N TYR A 180 8.62 -13.46 -2.45
CA TYR A 180 8.21 -14.85 -2.47
C TYR A 180 9.09 -15.73 -3.35
N ASN A 181 9.38 -16.93 -2.87
CA ASN A 181 10.01 -18.00 -3.65
C ASN A 181 9.03 -19.19 -3.81
N PRO A 182 8.45 -19.34 -4.99
CA PRO A 182 7.45 -20.39 -5.23
C PRO A 182 8.01 -21.81 -5.11
N ALA A 183 9.27 -22.04 -5.53
CA ALA A 183 9.87 -23.36 -5.52
C ALA A 183 9.98 -23.96 -4.11
N ASN A 184 10.25 -23.13 -3.11
CA ASN A 184 10.40 -23.53 -1.71
C ASN A 184 9.14 -23.25 -0.88
N ASN A 185 8.15 -22.58 -1.46
CA ASN A 185 6.99 -22.01 -0.77
C ASN A 185 7.42 -21.23 0.48
N SER A 186 8.39 -20.32 0.30
CA SER A 186 8.94 -19.46 1.35
C SER A 186 8.85 -17.99 0.99
N ILE A 187 8.77 -17.15 2.02
CA ILE A 187 8.79 -15.68 1.90
C ILE A 187 9.96 -15.13 2.70
N ILE A 188 10.53 -14.03 2.21
CA ILE A 188 11.34 -13.13 3.03
C ILE A 188 10.47 -11.93 3.37
N VAL A 189 10.35 -11.66 4.65
CA VAL A 189 9.65 -10.48 5.17
C VAL A 189 10.67 -9.44 5.58
N ARG A 190 10.48 -8.24 5.03
CA ARG A 190 11.22 -7.03 5.37
C ARG A 190 10.37 -6.20 6.31
N ASN A 191 10.85 -5.99 7.51
CA ASN A 191 10.11 -5.26 8.54
C ASN A 191 10.98 -4.19 9.20
N ASN A 192 10.39 -3.31 10.01
CA ASN A 192 11.08 -2.20 10.65
C ASN A 192 11.86 -1.35 9.62
N ILE A 193 11.21 -1.03 8.51
CA ILE A 193 11.80 -0.36 7.36
C ILE A 193 11.83 1.14 7.60
N ASP A 194 13.02 1.74 7.55
CA ASP A 194 13.19 3.18 7.59
C ASP A 194 13.71 3.66 6.23
N VAL A 195 13.06 4.64 5.66
CA VAL A 195 13.42 5.24 4.37
C VAL A 195 13.48 6.75 4.48
N GLU A 196 14.27 7.36 3.61
CA GLU A 196 14.25 8.80 3.33
C GLU A 196 13.86 9.01 1.88
N VAL A 197 12.93 9.91 1.63
CA VAL A 197 12.61 10.40 0.28
C VAL A 197 13.23 11.78 0.13
N VAL A 198 14.09 11.94 -0.84
CA VAL A 198 14.79 13.20 -1.15
C VAL A 198 14.21 13.78 -2.43
N PHE A 199 13.93 15.06 -2.43
CA PHE A 199 13.39 15.81 -3.56
C PHE A 199 14.50 16.62 -4.26
N GLU A 200 15.29 15.96 -5.11
CA GLU A 200 16.36 16.64 -5.87
C GLU A 200 15.79 17.69 -6.82
N GLY A 201 16.32 18.91 -6.76
CA GLY A 201 15.87 20.01 -7.60
C GLY A 201 14.53 20.61 -7.21
N ALA A 202 14.10 20.41 -5.95
CA ALA A 202 12.88 21.01 -5.43
C ALA A 202 12.94 22.55 -5.54
N ASP A 203 11.92 23.14 -6.20
CA ASP A 203 11.80 24.57 -6.44
C ASP A 203 10.62 25.14 -5.65
N TYR A 204 10.93 25.87 -4.59
CA TYR A 204 9.94 26.47 -3.71
C TYR A 204 9.12 27.54 -4.43
N GLU A 205 9.74 28.42 -5.19
CA GLU A 205 9.06 29.52 -5.88
C GLU A 205 8.18 29.00 -7.02
N ALA A 206 8.61 27.96 -7.73
CA ALA A 206 7.77 27.31 -8.73
C ALA A 206 6.57 26.61 -8.08
N THR A 207 6.77 25.96 -6.93
CA THR A 207 5.69 25.29 -6.16
C THR A 207 4.67 26.33 -5.70
N LYS A 208 5.13 27.44 -5.12
CA LYS A 208 4.31 28.57 -4.68
C LYS A 208 3.52 29.20 -5.84
N THR A 209 4.19 29.47 -6.95
CA THR A 209 3.55 30.03 -8.14
C THR A 209 2.47 29.11 -8.70
N ALA A 210 2.70 27.81 -8.74
CA ALA A 210 1.71 26.82 -9.17
C ALA A 210 0.49 26.84 -8.23
N HIS A 211 0.74 26.89 -6.92
CA HIS A 211 -0.30 26.99 -5.91
C HIS A 211 -1.15 28.26 -6.09
N GLU A 212 -0.54 29.45 -6.15
CA GLU A 212 -1.22 30.73 -6.35
C GLU A 212 -2.11 30.77 -7.60
N LYS A 213 -1.68 30.10 -8.69
CA LYS A 213 -2.43 30.05 -9.94
C LYS A 213 -3.60 29.07 -9.95
N SER A 214 -3.46 27.95 -9.25
CA SER A 214 -4.33 26.79 -9.47
C SER A 214 -5.03 26.27 -8.23
N PHE A 215 -4.71 26.81 -7.05
CA PHE A 215 -5.36 26.41 -5.81
C PHE A 215 -6.87 26.54 -5.90
N ASN A 216 -7.56 25.57 -5.34
CA ASN A 216 -9.00 25.60 -5.23
C ASN A 216 -9.43 24.99 -3.90
N ARG A 217 -10.14 25.79 -3.10
CA ARG A 217 -10.61 25.39 -1.77
C ARG A 217 -11.41 24.07 -1.75
N HIS A 218 -12.15 23.78 -2.82
CA HIS A 218 -12.91 22.53 -2.90
C HIS A 218 -12.02 21.30 -3.04
N PHE A 219 -10.77 21.47 -3.48
CA PHE A 219 -9.78 20.40 -3.59
C PHE A 219 -8.75 20.40 -2.45
N ALA A 220 -8.83 21.37 -1.54
CA ALA A 220 -7.86 21.47 -0.43
C ALA A 220 -7.79 20.19 0.43
N GLY A 221 -8.87 19.42 0.53
CA GLY A 221 -8.90 18.15 1.26
C GLY A 221 -7.90 17.10 0.75
N ILE A 222 -7.39 17.21 -0.50
CA ILE A 222 -6.41 16.27 -1.03
C ILE A 222 -5.06 16.40 -0.32
N TYR A 223 -4.68 17.59 0.14
CA TYR A 223 -3.44 17.79 0.89
C TYR A 223 -3.41 16.95 2.16
N ASN A 224 -4.56 16.75 2.82
CA ASN A 224 -4.69 15.93 4.02
C ASN A 224 -4.49 14.42 3.75
N GLN A 225 -4.50 14.00 2.49
CA GLN A 225 -4.26 12.61 2.09
C GLN A 225 -2.78 12.35 1.77
N MET A 226 -1.97 13.39 1.66
CA MET A 226 -0.54 13.25 1.43
C MET A 226 0.15 12.77 2.70
N PHE A 227 1.06 11.82 2.53
CA PHE A 227 1.79 11.21 3.63
C PHE A 227 2.76 12.20 4.29
N ASN A 228 3.37 13.08 3.49
CA ASN A 228 4.24 14.17 3.89
C ASN A 228 3.49 15.52 3.90
N ARG A 229 2.36 15.57 4.57
CA ARG A 229 1.47 16.74 4.55
C ARG A 229 1.93 17.91 5.46
N ASP A 230 2.79 17.64 6.44
CA ASP A 230 3.07 18.60 7.50
C ASP A 230 3.82 19.82 6.96
N VAL A 231 4.68 19.62 5.95
CA VAL A 231 5.36 20.72 5.25
C VAL A 231 4.39 21.75 4.68
N TYR A 232 3.21 21.31 4.18
CA TYR A 232 2.20 22.22 3.63
C TYR A 232 1.39 22.92 4.72
N THR A 233 1.24 22.32 5.89
CA THR A 233 0.55 22.95 7.02
C THR A 233 1.43 23.99 7.73
N GLU A 234 2.75 23.79 7.71
CA GLU A 234 3.73 24.74 8.25
C GLU A 234 4.01 25.92 7.31
N HIS A 235 3.62 25.81 6.04
CA HIS A 235 3.77 26.87 5.04
C HIS A 235 2.40 27.37 4.54
N PRO A 236 1.73 28.27 5.29
CA PRO A 236 0.41 28.77 4.93
C PRO A 236 0.32 29.40 3.53
N ASP A 237 1.43 29.92 3.02
CA ASP A 237 1.55 30.47 1.67
C ASP A 237 1.50 29.40 0.56
N LEU A 238 1.74 28.10 0.92
CA LEU A 238 1.56 26.96 0.00
C LEU A 238 0.20 26.28 0.14
N TYR A 239 -0.57 26.61 1.18
CA TYR A 239 -1.82 25.91 1.52
C TYR A 239 -3.05 26.83 1.49
N ASN A 240 -2.92 28.08 1.95
CA ASN A 240 -4.01 29.01 2.09
C ASN A 240 -3.86 30.17 1.10
N ASN A 241 -4.69 30.19 0.06
CA ASN A 241 -4.82 31.35 -0.80
C ASN A 241 -6.08 32.15 -0.45
N PRO A 242 -5.99 33.49 -0.43
CA PRO A 242 -7.17 34.31 -0.29
C PRO A 242 -8.09 34.06 -1.48
N THR A 243 -9.36 33.85 -1.21
CA THR A 243 -10.37 33.72 -2.26
C THR A 243 -10.76 35.12 -2.73
N TYR A 244 -10.48 35.40 -3.98
CA TYR A 244 -10.93 36.65 -4.62
C TYR A 244 -12.21 36.36 -5.41
N MET A 245 -13.21 37.21 -5.25
CA MET A 245 -14.41 37.21 -6.05
C MET A 245 -14.40 38.48 -6.94
N MET A 246 -14.41 38.26 -8.25
CA MET A 246 -14.62 39.37 -9.19
C MET A 246 -16.12 39.49 -9.46
N VAL A 247 -16.67 40.65 -9.13
CA VAL A 247 -18.07 40.96 -9.46
C VAL A 247 -18.06 41.92 -10.63
N VAL A 248 -18.73 41.57 -11.70
CA VAL A 248 -18.97 42.45 -12.87
C VAL A 248 -20.42 42.90 -12.83
N CYS A 249 -20.62 44.18 -12.57
CA CYS A 249 -21.95 44.76 -12.48
C CYS A 249 -21.96 46.15 -13.16
N PRO A 250 -23.13 46.68 -13.52
CA PRO A 250 -23.28 48.10 -13.93
C PRO A 250 -22.78 49.04 -12.84
N ASP A 251 -22.21 50.18 -13.22
CA ASP A 251 -21.62 51.16 -12.30
C ASP A 251 -22.59 51.63 -11.21
N GLU A 252 -23.87 51.71 -11.53
CA GLU A 252 -24.97 52.12 -10.62
C GLU A 252 -25.18 51.15 -9.45
N TRP A 253 -24.64 49.91 -9.52
CA TRP A 253 -24.79 48.87 -8.48
C TRP A 253 -23.56 48.74 -7.60
N ILE A 254 -22.46 49.42 -7.94
CA ILE A 254 -21.19 49.29 -7.17
C ILE A 254 -21.36 49.71 -5.70
N GLU A 255 -22.17 50.76 -5.46
CA GLU A 255 -22.39 51.27 -4.10
C GLU A 255 -23.29 50.36 -3.22
N THR A 256 -23.94 49.37 -3.82
CA THR A 256 -24.87 48.45 -3.14
C THR A 256 -24.26 47.06 -2.87
N LEU A 257 -23.05 46.80 -3.33
CA LEU A 257 -22.28 45.58 -3.15
C LEU A 257 -21.33 45.68 -1.96
#